data_872354244ec4b9ae540bbf7521168e86
#
_entry.id   872354244ec4b9ae540bbf7521168e86
#
_cell.length_a   1.000
_cell.length_b   1.000
_cell.length_c   1.000
_cell.angle_alpha   90.00
_cell.angle_beta   90.00
_cell.angle_gamma   90.00
#
_symmetry.space_group_name_H-M   'P 1'
#
loop_
_entity.id
_entity.type
_entity.pdbx_description
1 polymer ?
#
loop_
_entity_poly.entity_id
_entity_poly.type
_entity_poly.pdbx_seq_one_letter_code
_entity_poly.pdbx_strand_id
1 'polypeptide(L)'
;ATITFPQITVMGTENAILAAVLAKGTTVITPAAQEPEVDDLITLLNAMGAQVARTKPDRIEVQGVDALHGATHRIMPDRIEAGTFAAAAAVVGGTINVDGVEPTHMKAFIDLLDQLAVDYAIEADPTDATRRSLRVTGLPAGGAYTPTNIRTQPFPGLATDLQPSAGLMLTRAAGTSTIEETIFEDRLEWLVGLRGFGAQVEIVDPRTARVTGPTTFVAAEAEIPDLRAGATLMLAALAAPGTSRIHGAHHVRRGYANIEEKFRGLGAELTHVSEEGVAG
;
A
#
# COMPACT_ATOMS: atom_id res chain seq x y z
N ALA A 1 -25.48 17.02 -14.92
CA ALA A 1 -25.72 16.75 -13.49
C ALA A 1 -24.51 17.19 -12.65
N THR A 2 -24.72 17.39 -11.34
CA THR A 2 -23.63 17.56 -10.38
C THR A 2 -23.75 16.45 -9.33
N ILE A 3 -22.69 15.69 -9.15
CA ILE A 3 -22.56 14.66 -8.11
C ILE A 3 -21.67 15.24 -7.03
N THR A 4 -22.22 15.40 -5.83
CA THR A 4 -21.47 15.93 -4.68
C THR A 4 -21.37 14.85 -3.63
N PHE A 5 -20.13 14.42 -3.32
CA PHE A 5 -19.87 13.47 -2.25
C PHE A 5 -19.78 14.18 -0.88
N PRO A 6 -20.26 13.57 0.20
CA PRO A 6 -20.09 14.13 1.54
C PRO A 6 -18.64 14.12 2.02
N GLN A 7 -17.83 13.22 1.45
CA GLN A 7 -16.38 13.09 1.68
C GLN A 7 -15.71 12.56 0.43
N ILE A 8 -14.38 12.74 0.32
CA ILE A 8 -13.60 12.17 -0.78
C ILE A 8 -13.70 10.64 -0.73
N THR A 9 -13.97 10.04 -1.88
CA THR A 9 -14.08 8.58 -2.04
C THR A 9 -13.53 8.16 -3.40
N VAL A 10 -12.55 7.24 -3.41
CA VAL A 10 -11.93 6.72 -4.64
C VAL A 10 -12.95 5.96 -5.48
N MET A 11 -13.49 4.87 -4.93
CA MET A 11 -14.50 4.04 -5.59
C MET A 11 -15.74 4.82 -6.01
N GLY A 12 -16.18 5.78 -5.18
CA GLY A 12 -17.31 6.65 -5.54
C GLY A 12 -16.99 7.53 -6.75
N THR A 13 -15.79 8.11 -6.80
CA THR A 13 -15.33 8.92 -7.94
C THR A 13 -15.25 8.09 -9.21
N GLU A 14 -14.62 6.92 -9.16
CA GLU A 14 -14.49 6.01 -10.31
C GLU A 14 -15.85 5.54 -10.84
N ASN A 15 -16.75 5.09 -9.96
CA ASN A 15 -18.09 4.67 -10.34
C ASN A 15 -18.90 5.83 -10.94
N ALA A 16 -18.76 7.05 -10.39
CA ALA A 16 -19.43 8.23 -10.95
C ALA A 16 -18.91 8.57 -12.36
N ILE A 17 -17.60 8.48 -12.59
CA ILE A 17 -17.00 8.65 -13.92
C ILE A 17 -17.55 7.60 -14.89
N LEU A 18 -17.50 6.31 -14.52
CA LEU A 18 -17.98 5.20 -15.36
C LEU A 18 -19.47 5.34 -15.72
N ALA A 19 -20.29 5.77 -14.78
CA ALA A 19 -21.71 6.04 -15.03
C ALA A 19 -21.95 7.25 -15.94
N ALA A 20 -21.07 8.27 -15.85
CA ALA A 20 -21.24 9.53 -16.56
C ALA A 20 -20.77 9.48 -18.03
N VAL A 21 -19.80 8.64 -18.38
CA VAL A 21 -19.20 8.65 -19.73
C VAL A 21 -20.20 8.39 -20.87
N LEU A 22 -21.29 7.65 -20.61
CA LEU A 22 -22.36 7.39 -21.58
C LEU A 22 -23.67 8.13 -21.23
N ALA A 23 -23.66 8.99 -20.22
CA ALA A 23 -24.85 9.79 -19.84
C ALA A 23 -24.97 11.03 -20.73
N LYS A 24 -26.20 11.42 -21.05
CA LYS A 24 -26.44 12.60 -21.89
C LYS A 24 -26.06 13.89 -21.15
N GLY A 25 -25.27 14.74 -21.80
CA GLY A 25 -24.86 16.05 -21.31
C GLY A 25 -23.63 15.98 -20.40
N THR A 26 -23.42 17.03 -19.60
CA THR A 26 -22.24 17.18 -18.73
C THR A 26 -22.54 16.75 -17.31
N THR A 27 -21.63 15.97 -16.71
CA THR A 27 -21.64 15.61 -15.29
C THR A 27 -20.41 16.20 -14.61
N VAL A 28 -20.63 16.84 -13.46
CA VAL A 28 -19.59 17.37 -12.58
C VAL A 28 -19.51 16.52 -11.33
N ILE A 29 -18.32 16.09 -10.96
CA ILE A 29 -18.06 15.26 -9.77
C ILE A 29 -17.15 16.03 -8.81
N THR A 30 -17.63 16.22 -7.56
CA THR A 30 -16.88 16.98 -6.53
C THR A 30 -17.36 16.64 -5.11
N PRO A 31 -16.45 16.58 -4.08
CA PRO A 31 -15.01 16.49 -4.24
C PRO A 31 -14.61 15.15 -4.86
N ALA A 32 -13.82 15.19 -5.90
CA ALA A 32 -13.30 14.00 -6.56
C ALA A 32 -11.98 13.53 -5.90
N ALA A 33 -11.78 12.23 -5.83
CA ALA A 33 -10.54 11.64 -5.36
C ALA A 33 -9.38 12.01 -6.29
N GLN A 34 -8.18 12.19 -5.71
CA GLN A 34 -6.98 12.63 -6.42
C GLN A 34 -5.96 11.49 -6.59
N GLU A 35 -6.33 10.29 -6.17
CA GLU A 35 -5.48 9.11 -6.31
C GLU A 35 -5.10 8.89 -7.78
N PRO A 36 -3.83 8.55 -8.06
CA PRO A 36 -3.32 8.35 -9.42
C PRO A 36 -4.12 7.33 -10.22
N GLU A 37 -4.71 6.35 -9.55
CA GLU A 37 -5.56 5.31 -10.13
C GLU A 37 -6.79 5.92 -10.84
N VAL A 38 -7.34 7.00 -10.29
CA VAL A 38 -8.45 7.75 -10.92
C VAL A 38 -8.01 8.41 -12.23
N ASP A 39 -6.80 8.98 -12.25
CA ASP A 39 -6.28 9.63 -13.46
C ASP A 39 -5.84 8.59 -14.52
N ASP A 40 -5.41 7.41 -14.09
CA ASP A 40 -5.15 6.27 -14.99
C ASP A 40 -6.46 5.78 -15.64
N LEU A 41 -7.55 5.67 -14.87
CA LEU A 41 -8.89 5.37 -15.40
C LEU A 41 -9.36 6.44 -16.41
N ILE A 42 -9.17 7.73 -16.09
CA ILE A 42 -9.50 8.84 -17.00
C ILE A 42 -8.72 8.70 -18.31
N THR A 43 -7.43 8.36 -18.23
CA THR A 43 -6.57 8.16 -19.39
C THR A 43 -7.06 7.01 -20.28
N LEU A 44 -7.41 5.87 -19.68
CA LEU A 44 -8.01 4.74 -20.39
C LEU A 44 -9.32 5.13 -21.07
N LEU A 45 -10.24 5.74 -20.34
CA LEU A 45 -11.55 6.13 -20.88
C LEU A 45 -11.42 7.13 -22.02
N ASN A 46 -10.54 8.11 -21.93
CA ASN A 46 -10.29 9.05 -23.01
C ASN A 46 -9.66 8.38 -24.24
N ALA A 47 -8.78 7.38 -24.04
CA ALA A 47 -8.28 6.55 -25.13
C ALA A 47 -9.40 5.70 -25.80
N MET A 48 -10.47 5.43 -25.08
CA MET A 48 -11.67 4.74 -25.60
C MET A 48 -12.67 5.71 -26.27
N GLY A 49 -12.38 7.01 -26.33
CA GLY A 49 -13.23 8.03 -26.93
C GLY A 49 -14.14 8.79 -25.95
N ALA A 50 -13.99 8.59 -24.64
CA ALA A 50 -14.66 9.41 -23.64
C ALA A 50 -14.12 10.85 -23.62
N GLN A 51 -14.83 11.74 -22.95
CA GLN A 51 -14.45 13.13 -22.75
C GLN A 51 -14.50 13.44 -21.24
N VAL A 52 -13.43 13.06 -20.54
CA VAL A 52 -13.27 13.23 -19.10
C VAL A 52 -12.07 14.14 -18.83
N ALA A 53 -12.26 15.17 -17.99
CA ALA A 53 -11.20 16.09 -17.61
C ALA A 53 -11.21 16.38 -16.10
N ARG A 54 -10.04 16.28 -15.47
CA ARG A 54 -9.82 16.85 -14.13
C ARG A 54 -9.58 18.35 -14.29
N THR A 55 -10.60 19.16 -13.99
CA THR A 55 -10.57 20.64 -14.18
C THR A 55 -10.01 21.38 -12.98
N LYS A 56 -10.03 20.73 -11.78
CA LYS A 56 -9.34 21.14 -10.54
C LYS A 56 -8.89 19.89 -9.82
N PRO A 57 -7.99 19.97 -8.83
CA PRO A 57 -7.52 18.79 -8.10
C PRO A 57 -8.66 17.89 -7.61
N ASP A 58 -9.72 18.49 -7.06
CA ASP A 58 -10.88 17.81 -6.48
C ASP A 58 -12.14 17.86 -7.37
N ARG A 59 -11.99 18.18 -8.66
CA ARG A 59 -13.15 18.33 -9.58
C ARG A 59 -12.88 17.68 -10.93
N ILE A 60 -13.78 16.78 -11.30
CA ILE A 60 -13.80 16.10 -12.59
C ILE A 60 -15.07 16.48 -13.34
N GLU A 61 -14.92 16.77 -14.64
CA GLU A 61 -16.01 17.02 -15.57
C GLU A 61 -16.04 15.94 -16.63
N VAL A 62 -17.21 15.38 -16.87
CA VAL A 62 -17.44 14.32 -17.85
C VAL A 62 -18.47 14.82 -18.84
N GLN A 63 -18.11 14.93 -20.11
CA GLN A 63 -19.05 15.12 -21.21
C GLN A 63 -19.42 13.74 -21.74
N GLY A 64 -20.68 13.35 -21.61
CA GLY A 64 -21.15 12.05 -22.08
C GLY A 64 -21.08 11.94 -23.59
N VAL A 65 -20.74 10.75 -24.05
CA VAL A 65 -20.61 10.38 -25.48
C VAL A 65 -21.60 9.26 -25.83
N ASP A 66 -21.92 9.13 -27.11
CA ASP A 66 -22.91 8.10 -27.56
C ASP A 66 -22.34 6.68 -27.48
N ALA A 67 -21.04 6.50 -27.65
CA ALA A 67 -20.37 5.19 -27.62
C ALA A 67 -18.90 5.33 -27.27
N LEU A 68 -18.34 4.26 -26.71
CA LEU A 68 -16.91 4.04 -26.53
C LEU A 68 -16.41 2.98 -27.51
N HIS A 69 -15.12 2.98 -27.81
CA HIS A 69 -14.44 1.98 -28.64
C HIS A 69 -13.33 1.28 -27.85
N GLY A 70 -12.79 0.20 -28.39
CA GLY A 70 -11.64 -0.48 -27.80
C GLY A 70 -10.38 0.38 -27.85
N ALA A 71 -9.53 0.26 -26.83
CA ALA A 71 -8.25 0.93 -26.74
C ALA A 71 -7.19 -0.01 -26.18
N THR A 72 -5.91 0.31 -26.46
CA THR A 72 -4.76 -0.29 -25.78
C THR A 72 -4.27 0.70 -24.73
N HIS A 73 -4.20 0.23 -23.49
CA HIS A 73 -3.75 1.02 -22.36
C HIS A 73 -2.77 0.21 -21.51
N ARG A 74 -1.71 0.83 -21.06
CA ARG A 74 -0.78 0.26 -20.09
C ARG A 74 -1.14 0.79 -18.72
N ILE A 75 -1.67 -0.06 -17.88
CA ILE A 75 -2.04 0.29 -16.50
C ILE A 75 -0.83 0.78 -15.73
N MET A 76 -1.04 1.77 -14.88
CA MET A 76 -0.01 2.34 -14.02
C MET A 76 0.59 1.29 -13.06
N PRO A 77 1.82 1.50 -12.54
CA PRO A 77 2.39 0.64 -11.50
C PRO A 77 1.60 0.70 -10.20
N ASP A 78 1.53 -0.44 -9.50
CA ASP A 78 0.90 -0.52 -8.17
C ASP A 78 1.84 0.07 -7.10
N ARG A 79 1.56 1.30 -6.67
CA ARG A 79 2.30 2.01 -5.63
C ARG A 79 2.17 1.36 -4.24
N ILE A 80 1.09 0.62 -4.00
CA ILE A 80 0.86 -0.06 -2.71
C ILE A 80 1.72 -1.32 -2.63
N GLU A 81 1.78 -2.10 -3.70
CA GLU A 81 2.70 -3.23 -3.78
C GLU A 81 4.16 -2.76 -3.68
N ALA A 82 4.52 -1.69 -4.41
CA ALA A 82 5.85 -1.11 -4.35
C ALA A 82 6.26 -0.70 -2.93
N GLY A 83 5.39 0.00 -2.19
CA GLY A 83 5.64 0.38 -0.80
C GLY A 83 5.74 -0.82 0.15
N THR A 84 4.97 -1.89 -0.11
CA THR A 84 5.05 -3.13 0.67
C THR A 84 6.42 -3.82 0.52
N PHE A 85 6.96 -3.92 -0.71
CA PHE A 85 8.29 -4.49 -0.95
C PHE A 85 9.41 -3.57 -0.44
N ALA A 86 9.24 -2.25 -0.52
CA ALA A 86 10.16 -1.31 0.11
C ALA A 86 10.21 -1.48 1.64
N ALA A 87 9.04 -1.64 2.29
CA ALA A 87 8.94 -1.94 3.71
C ALA A 87 9.55 -3.32 4.05
N ALA A 88 9.47 -4.31 3.15
CA ALA A 88 10.11 -5.61 3.34
C ALA A 88 11.63 -5.46 3.51
N ALA A 89 12.31 -4.70 2.65
CA ALA A 89 13.74 -4.40 2.80
C ALA A 89 14.04 -3.72 4.14
N ALA A 90 13.26 -2.68 4.47
CA ALA A 90 13.48 -1.91 5.70
C ALA A 90 13.32 -2.75 6.98
N VAL A 91 12.40 -3.71 7.01
CA VAL A 91 12.07 -4.51 8.21
C VAL A 91 12.90 -5.78 8.30
N VAL A 92 13.00 -6.53 7.21
CA VAL A 92 13.68 -7.84 7.17
C VAL A 92 15.20 -7.66 7.03
N GLY A 93 15.63 -6.61 6.35
CA GLY A 93 17.04 -6.36 6.02
C GLY A 93 17.37 -6.73 4.57
N GLY A 94 18.63 -6.56 4.20
CA GLY A 94 19.07 -6.73 2.81
C GLY A 94 18.72 -5.53 1.93
N THR A 95 18.80 -5.73 0.61
CA THR A 95 18.50 -4.69 -0.38
C THR A 95 17.48 -5.20 -1.38
N ILE A 96 16.43 -4.44 -1.63
CA ILE A 96 15.42 -4.73 -2.64
C ILE A 96 15.38 -3.58 -3.65
N ASN A 97 15.40 -3.91 -4.94
CA ASN A 97 15.08 -2.99 -6.02
C ASN A 97 13.64 -3.23 -6.46
N VAL A 98 12.83 -2.19 -6.43
CA VAL A 98 11.45 -2.21 -6.92
C VAL A 98 11.41 -1.42 -8.23
N ASP A 99 11.36 -2.14 -9.34
CA ASP A 99 11.38 -1.56 -10.67
C ASP A 99 9.99 -1.08 -11.12
N GLY A 100 9.96 -0.14 -12.03
CA GLY A 100 8.73 0.38 -12.61
C GLY A 100 7.95 1.33 -11.70
N VAL A 101 8.54 1.91 -10.68
CA VAL A 101 7.84 2.85 -9.78
C VAL A 101 7.64 4.22 -10.41
N GLU A 102 6.60 4.92 -9.96
CA GLU A 102 6.40 6.35 -10.20
C GLU A 102 6.54 7.10 -8.86
N PRO A 103 7.69 7.75 -8.61
CA PRO A 103 7.98 8.36 -7.31
C PRO A 103 6.97 9.43 -6.88
N THR A 104 6.37 10.15 -7.84
CA THR A 104 5.36 11.17 -7.55
C THR A 104 4.08 10.57 -6.95
N HIS A 105 3.77 9.32 -7.30
CA HIS A 105 2.65 8.58 -6.74
C HIS A 105 2.92 8.04 -5.33
N MET A 106 4.20 8.00 -4.92
CA MET A 106 4.66 7.45 -3.65
C MET A 106 5.25 8.52 -2.71
N LYS A 107 5.09 9.80 -3.04
CA LYS A 107 5.79 10.88 -2.33
C LYS A 107 5.65 10.79 -0.80
N ALA A 108 4.46 10.61 -0.27
CA ALA A 108 4.25 10.52 1.18
C ALA A 108 4.95 9.31 1.81
N PHE A 109 5.08 8.20 1.08
CA PHE A 109 5.82 7.03 1.54
C PHE A 109 7.34 7.27 1.46
N ILE A 110 7.83 7.94 0.42
CA ILE A 110 9.24 8.33 0.28
C ILE A 110 9.63 9.32 1.39
N ASP A 111 8.79 10.32 1.67
CA ASP A 111 8.98 11.25 2.79
C ASP A 111 9.05 10.50 4.14
N LEU A 112 8.32 9.40 4.29
CA LEU A 112 8.42 8.54 5.47
C LEU A 112 9.77 7.81 5.54
N LEU A 113 10.31 7.32 4.41
CA LEU A 113 11.66 6.74 4.38
C LEU A 113 12.71 7.75 4.87
N ASP A 114 12.61 9.02 4.43
CA ASP A 114 13.47 10.10 4.89
C ASP A 114 13.35 10.32 6.41
N GLN A 115 12.12 10.42 6.93
CA GLN A 115 11.86 10.64 8.35
C GLN A 115 12.39 9.52 9.25
N LEU A 116 12.28 8.27 8.79
CA LEU A 116 12.84 7.10 9.46
C LEU A 116 14.36 7.00 9.33
N ALA A 117 14.97 7.75 8.41
CA ALA A 117 16.36 7.61 7.98
C ALA A 117 16.66 6.22 7.37
N VAL A 118 15.72 5.71 6.56
CA VAL A 118 15.94 4.50 5.75
C VAL A 118 16.87 4.84 4.60
N ASP A 119 17.86 3.98 4.32
CA ASP A 119 18.71 4.13 3.13
C ASP A 119 17.95 3.73 1.88
N TYR A 120 17.75 4.67 0.97
CA TYR A 120 17.11 4.41 -0.32
C TYR A 120 17.71 5.27 -1.44
N ALA A 121 17.50 4.84 -2.68
CA ALA A 121 17.82 5.63 -3.87
C ALA A 121 16.73 5.46 -4.93
N ILE A 122 16.47 6.55 -5.68
CA ILE A 122 15.62 6.52 -6.86
C ILE A 122 16.54 6.58 -8.08
N GLU A 123 16.52 5.51 -8.86
CA GLU A 123 17.44 5.31 -9.99
C GLU A 123 16.63 5.16 -11.29
N ALA A 124 17.31 5.13 -12.43
CA ALA A 124 16.66 4.77 -13.69
C ALA A 124 16.29 3.27 -13.65
N ASP A 125 15.08 2.94 -14.13
CA ASP A 125 14.68 1.54 -14.27
C ASP A 125 15.59 0.83 -15.30
N PRO A 126 16.20 -0.29 -14.98
CA PRO A 126 17.12 -0.99 -15.88
C PRO A 126 16.43 -1.58 -17.13
N THR A 127 15.11 -1.77 -17.06
CA THR A 127 14.30 -2.38 -18.14
C THR A 127 13.48 -1.38 -18.93
N ASP A 128 13.21 -0.20 -18.36
CA ASP A 128 12.40 0.86 -18.98
C ASP A 128 12.92 2.24 -18.55
N ALA A 129 13.74 2.87 -19.38
CA ALA A 129 14.34 4.17 -19.09
C ALA A 129 13.32 5.31 -18.86
N THR A 130 12.04 5.11 -19.19
CA THR A 130 10.96 6.06 -18.93
C THR A 130 10.43 5.97 -17.50
N ARG A 131 10.83 4.95 -16.75
CA ARG A 131 10.43 4.66 -15.36
C ARG A 131 11.59 4.81 -14.40
N ARG A 132 11.29 4.61 -13.12
CA ARG A 132 12.25 4.63 -12.03
C ARG A 132 12.25 3.30 -11.29
N SER A 133 13.37 3.01 -10.63
CA SER A 133 13.50 1.95 -9.64
C SER A 133 13.70 2.59 -8.27
N LEU A 134 13.02 2.08 -7.27
CA LEU A 134 13.23 2.42 -5.87
C LEU A 134 14.08 1.32 -5.23
N ARG A 135 15.35 1.63 -4.96
CA ARG A 135 16.25 0.75 -4.20
C ARG A 135 16.14 1.10 -2.73
N VAL A 136 15.82 0.12 -1.90
CA VAL A 136 15.76 0.28 -0.43
C VAL A 136 16.71 -0.72 0.21
N THR A 137 17.53 -0.23 1.17
CA THR A 137 18.46 -1.03 1.94
C THR A 137 18.05 -1.00 3.41
N GLY A 138 17.77 -2.18 3.96
CA GLY A 138 17.43 -2.33 5.37
C GLY A 138 18.67 -2.20 6.27
N LEU A 139 18.44 -1.88 7.54
CA LEU A 139 19.50 -1.79 8.53
C LEU A 139 20.16 -3.15 8.79
N PRO A 140 21.45 -3.17 9.08
CA PRO A 140 22.11 -4.37 9.58
C PRO A 140 21.50 -4.82 10.92
N ALA A 141 21.81 -6.03 11.32
CA ALA A 141 21.36 -6.59 12.60
C ALA A 141 21.75 -5.66 13.78
N GLY A 142 20.78 -5.37 14.63
CA GLY A 142 20.95 -4.48 15.78
C GLY A 142 20.84 -2.98 15.46
N GLY A 143 20.70 -2.58 14.21
CA GLY A 143 20.40 -1.21 13.83
C GLY A 143 18.94 -0.83 14.15
N ALA A 144 18.71 0.47 14.30
CA ALA A 144 17.37 1.02 14.52
C ALA A 144 17.15 2.31 13.74
N TYR A 145 15.92 2.53 13.31
CA TYR A 145 15.48 3.74 12.63
C TYR A 145 15.17 4.88 13.62
N THR A 146 14.98 6.08 13.08
CA THR A 146 14.51 7.24 13.84
C THR A 146 13.01 7.09 14.11
N PRO A 147 12.52 7.25 15.35
CA PRO A 147 11.08 7.24 15.63
C PRO A 147 10.39 8.40 14.90
N THR A 148 9.25 8.09 14.28
CA THR A 148 8.43 9.11 13.61
C THR A 148 6.95 8.75 13.74
N ASN A 149 6.08 9.73 13.51
CA ASN A 149 4.64 9.53 13.52
C ASN A 149 4.11 9.44 12.09
N ILE A 150 3.14 8.56 11.87
CA ILE A 150 2.44 8.45 10.60
C ILE A 150 0.97 8.80 10.74
N ARG A 151 0.44 9.44 9.71
CA ARG A 151 -0.98 9.77 9.60
C ARG A 151 -1.45 9.46 8.19
N THR A 152 -2.50 8.65 8.08
CA THR A 152 -3.12 8.38 6.78
C THR A 152 -3.93 9.59 6.31
N GLN A 153 -3.94 9.83 5.02
CA GLN A 153 -4.71 10.91 4.40
C GLN A 153 -5.04 10.52 2.95
N PRO A 154 -6.12 11.08 2.37
CA PRO A 154 -6.33 11.00 0.92
C PRO A 154 -5.08 11.49 0.18
N PHE A 155 -4.89 10.99 -1.04
CA PHE A 155 -3.78 11.43 -1.89
C PHE A 155 -3.77 12.98 -2.03
N PRO A 156 -2.58 13.63 -1.92
CA PRO A 156 -1.22 13.05 -1.94
C PRO A 156 -0.64 12.65 -0.57
N GLY A 157 -1.47 12.48 0.47
CA GLY A 157 -1.01 11.97 1.76
C GLY A 157 -0.71 10.47 1.77
N LEU A 158 -0.32 9.95 2.93
CA LEU A 158 -0.02 8.53 3.10
C LEU A 158 -1.29 7.70 2.94
N ALA A 159 -1.31 6.83 1.93
CA ALA A 159 -2.44 5.96 1.67
C ALA A 159 -2.72 5.03 2.85
N THR A 160 -4.00 4.90 3.22
CA THR A 160 -4.44 3.97 4.27
C THR A 160 -4.05 2.51 3.96
N ASP A 161 -3.90 2.15 2.68
CA ASP A 161 -3.44 0.81 2.26
C ASP A 161 -1.94 0.59 2.48
N LEU A 162 -1.14 1.65 2.61
CA LEU A 162 0.26 1.57 3.03
C LEU A 162 0.44 1.66 4.54
N GLN A 163 -0.59 2.03 5.29
CA GLN A 163 -0.51 2.20 6.74
C GLN A 163 0.02 0.95 7.45
N PRO A 164 -0.43 -0.30 7.13
CA PRO A 164 0.10 -1.47 7.81
C PRO A 164 1.60 -1.68 7.53
N SER A 165 2.05 -1.61 6.29
CA SER A 165 3.48 -1.77 5.94
C SER A 165 4.34 -0.66 6.53
N ALA A 166 3.87 0.60 6.49
CA ALA A 166 4.52 1.75 7.12
C ALA A 166 4.58 1.58 8.65
N GLY A 167 3.48 1.15 9.28
CA GLY A 167 3.40 0.88 10.71
C GLY A 167 4.34 -0.24 11.16
N LEU A 168 4.56 -1.26 10.33
CA LEU A 168 5.53 -2.31 10.60
C LEU A 168 6.96 -1.74 10.62
N MET A 169 7.29 -0.80 9.74
CA MET A 169 8.62 -0.15 9.75
C MET A 169 8.89 0.56 11.08
N LEU A 170 7.86 1.13 11.73
CA LEU A 170 7.99 1.79 13.03
C LEU A 170 8.44 0.83 14.14
N THR A 171 8.18 -0.48 14.00
CA THR A 171 8.66 -1.49 14.95
C THR A 171 10.20 -1.60 14.99
N ARG A 172 10.88 -1.07 13.97
CA ARG A 172 12.35 -1.04 13.88
C ARG A 172 12.94 0.28 14.37
N ALA A 173 12.13 1.25 14.79
CA ALA A 173 12.60 2.55 15.28
C ALA A 173 13.00 2.49 16.76
N ALA A 174 14.01 3.29 17.16
CA ALA A 174 14.48 3.34 18.55
C ALA A 174 13.64 4.33 19.39
N GLY A 175 12.44 3.93 19.77
CA GLY A 175 11.52 4.75 20.57
C GLY A 175 10.07 4.48 20.26
N THR A 176 9.20 5.39 20.68
CA THR A 176 7.74 5.28 20.46
C THR A 176 7.32 6.17 19.30
N SER A 177 6.57 5.57 18.39
CA SER A 177 5.94 6.21 17.24
C SER A 177 4.42 6.11 17.35
N THR A 178 3.70 7.07 16.76
CA THR A 178 2.23 7.08 16.73
C THR A 178 1.73 6.84 15.32
N ILE A 179 0.68 6.03 15.20
CA ILE A 179 -0.09 5.80 13.99
C ILE A 179 -1.45 6.45 14.18
N GLU A 180 -1.83 7.37 13.29
CA GLU A 180 -3.17 7.95 13.22
C GLU A 180 -3.84 7.54 11.91
N GLU A 181 -4.95 6.76 12.00
CA GLU A 181 -5.77 6.33 10.87
C GLU A 181 -6.96 7.27 10.70
N THR A 182 -6.97 8.06 9.62
CA THR A 182 -8.01 9.07 9.43
C THR A 182 -9.08 8.67 8.42
N ILE A 183 -8.86 7.60 7.66
CA ILE A 183 -9.74 7.18 6.57
C ILE A 183 -10.79 6.20 7.08
N PHE A 184 -10.35 5.12 7.76
CA PHE A 184 -11.24 4.07 8.24
C PHE A 184 -11.16 3.93 9.77
N GLU A 185 -12.28 3.63 10.39
CA GLU A 185 -12.34 3.20 11.79
C GLU A 185 -11.92 1.73 11.91
N ASP A 186 -11.43 1.36 13.09
CA ASP A 186 -11.06 -0.02 13.46
C ASP A 186 -10.00 -0.68 12.55
N ARG A 187 -9.30 0.12 11.74
CA ARG A 187 -8.28 -0.40 10.81
C ARG A 187 -6.89 -0.60 11.47
N LEU A 188 -6.80 -0.53 12.79
CA LEU A 188 -5.55 -0.71 13.55
C LEU A 188 -5.47 -2.09 14.22
N GLU A 189 -6.49 -2.94 14.09
CA GLU A 189 -6.55 -4.25 14.76
C GLU A 189 -5.44 -5.22 14.31
N TRP A 190 -4.92 -5.07 13.08
CA TRP A 190 -3.79 -5.88 12.61
C TRP A 190 -2.56 -5.76 13.51
N LEU A 191 -2.38 -4.63 14.21
CA LEU A 191 -1.30 -4.42 15.17
C LEU A 191 -1.35 -5.43 16.33
N VAL A 192 -2.53 -5.90 16.70
CA VAL A 192 -2.68 -6.93 17.74
C VAL A 192 -1.98 -8.21 17.30
N GLY A 193 -2.05 -8.57 16.02
CA GLY A 193 -1.32 -9.71 15.44
C GLY A 193 0.20 -9.59 15.59
N LEU A 194 0.75 -8.37 15.55
CA LEU A 194 2.19 -8.15 15.73
C LEU A 194 2.69 -8.42 17.14
N ARG A 195 1.81 -8.40 18.16
CA ARG A 195 2.20 -8.75 19.54
C ARG A 195 2.72 -10.18 19.63
N GLY A 196 2.15 -11.10 18.86
CA GLY A 196 2.63 -12.47 18.74
C GLY A 196 4.08 -12.55 18.25
N PHE A 197 4.48 -11.64 17.38
CA PHE A 197 5.83 -11.51 16.86
C PHE A 197 6.78 -10.69 17.77
N GLY A 198 6.36 -10.34 18.98
CA GLY A 198 7.17 -9.62 19.99
C GLY A 198 7.08 -8.09 19.90
N ALA A 199 6.24 -7.53 19.02
CA ALA A 199 6.11 -6.09 18.92
C ALA A 199 5.36 -5.49 20.13
N GLN A 200 5.83 -4.34 20.61
CA GLN A 200 5.16 -3.56 21.65
C GLN A 200 4.23 -2.55 20.99
N VAL A 201 2.92 -2.86 21.04
CA VAL A 201 1.88 -2.04 20.43
C VAL A 201 0.76 -1.76 21.44
N GLU A 202 0.25 -0.53 21.42
CA GLU A 202 -0.86 -0.03 22.22
C GLU A 202 -1.92 0.55 21.28
N ILE A 203 -3.12 0.02 21.30
CA ILE A 203 -4.28 0.65 20.66
C ILE A 203 -4.82 1.67 21.66
N VAL A 204 -4.70 2.96 21.33
CA VAL A 204 -5.11 4.08 22.20
C VAL A 204 -6.61 4.33 22.04
N ASP A 205 -7.07 4.32 20.80
CA ASP A 205 -8.47 4.48 20.41
C ASP A 205 -8.67 3.85 19.01
N PRO A 206 -9.91 3.82 18.44
CA PRO A 206 -10.19 3.20 17.14
C PRO A 206 -9.36 3.77 15.97
N ARG A 207 -8.75 4.95 16.14
CA ARG A 207 -7.99 5.65 15.10
C ARG A 207 -6.53 5.90 15.44
N THR A 208 -6.11 5.59 16.68
CA THR A 208 -4.77 5.92 17.17
C THR A 208 -4.12 4.70 17.82
N ALA A 209 -2.90 4.42 17.40
CA ALA A 209 -2.05 3.41 18.04
C ALA A 209 -0.64 3.94 18.29
N ARG A 210 0.06 3.31 19.24
CA ARG A 210 1.48 3.52 19.50
C ARG A 210 2.24 2.24 19.25
N VAL A 211 3.41 2.39 18.65
CA VAL A 211 4.37 1.31 18.40
C VAL A 211 5.68 1.71 19.06
N THR A 212 6.20 0.84 19.92
CA THR A 212 7.50 1.07 20.59
C THR A 212 8.50 0.03 20.11
N GLY A 213 9.61 0.48 19.58
CA GLY A 213 10.71 -0.36 19.07
C GLY A 213 12.07 0.03 19.66
N PRO A 214 13.16 -0.60 19.23
CA PRO A 214 13.19 -1.63 18.19
C PRO A 214 12.66 -2.99 18.68
N THR A 215 11.85 -3.64 17.85
CA THR A 215 11.32 -4.97 18.15
C THR A 215 12.37 -6.04 17.88
N THR A 216 12.54 -6.96 18.84
CA THR A 216 13.19 -8.26 18.59
C THR A 216 12.11 -9.24 18.14
N PHE A 217 12.04 -9.48 16.84
CA PHE A 217 11.03 -10.38 16.29
C PHE A 217 11.26 -11.84 16.74
N VAL A 218 10.17 -12.54 17.00
CA VAL A 218 10.12 -13.96 17.36
C VAL A 218 9.16 -14.69 16.44
N ALA A 219 9.42 -15.98 16.18
CA ALA A 219 8.50 -16.80 15.39
C ALA A 219 7.13 -16.90 16.08
N ALA A 220 6.08 -16.80 15.28
CA ALA A 220 4.71 -16.81 15.78
C ALA A 220 3.73 -17.51 14.84
N GLU A 221 2.54 -17.74 15.33
CA GLU A 221 1.36 -18.14 14.56
C GLU A 221 0.38 -16.98 14.53
N ALA A 222 -0.12 -16.61 13.34
CA ALA A 222 -1.02 -15.48 13.16
C ALA A 222 -2.09 -15.79 12.11
N GLU A 223 -3.28 -15.20 12.33
CA GLU A 223 -4.40 -15.21 11.37
C GLU A 223 -4.38 -13.90 10.57
N ILE A 224 -4.60 -13.99 9.27
CA ILE A 224 -4.71 -12.82 8.38
C ILE A 224 -6.15 -12.29 8.42
N PRO A 225 -6.39 -11.07 8.93
CA PRO A 225 -7.74 -10.49 8.97
C PRO A 225 -8.17 -9.90 7.61
N ASP A 226 -7.23 -9.36 6.85
CA ASP A 226 -7.47 -8.71 5.55
C ASP A 226 -6.23 -8.73 4.65
N LEU A 227 -6.39 -8.23 3.43
CA LEU A 227 -5.37 -8.18 2.39
C LEU A 227 -4.07 -7.47 2.83
N ARG A 228 -4.16 -6.27 3.39
CA ARG A 228 -3.00 -5.41 3.68
C ARG A 228 -2.32 -5.81 5.00
N ALA A 229 -3.13 -6.11 5.99
CA ALA A 229 -2.66 -6.70 7.25
C ALA A 229 -1.93 -8.02 6.97
N GLY A 230 -2.48 -8.86 6.08
CA GLY A 230 -1.88 -10.14 5.72
C GLY A 230 -0.48 -10.00 5.13
N ALA A 231 -0.30 -9.13 4.14
CA ALA A 231 1.03 -8.86 3.60
C ALA A 231 1.99 -8.40 4.69
N THR A 232 1.54 -7.52 5.59
CA THR A 232 2.35 -6.99 6.69
C THR A 232 2.74 -8.07 7.71
N LEU A 233 1.82 -8.97 8.08
CA LEU A 233 2.12 -10.10 8.97
C LEU A 233 3.09 -11.09 8.33
N MET A 234 3.03 -11.30 7.00
CA MET A 234 4.05 -12.07 6.29
C MET A 234 5.43 -11.43 6.41
N LEU A 235 5.54 -10.09 6.30
CA LEU A 235 6.82 -9.39 6.52
C LEU A 235 7.33 -9.54 7.95
N ALA A 236 6.47 -9.47 8.96
CA ALA A 236 6.84 -9.71 10.35
C ALA A 236 7.35 -11.15 10.56
N ALA A 237 6.70 -12.13 9.93
CA ALA A 237 7.12 -13.52 9.94
C ALA A 237 8.51 -13.72 9.29
N LEU A 238 8.77 -13.03 8.16
CA LEU A 238 10.08 -13.07 7.49
C LEU A 238 11.20 -12.40 8.30
N ALA A 239 10.86 -11.41 9.14
CA ALA A 239 11.82 -10.76 10.03
C ALA A 239 12.13 -11.58 11.28
N ALA A 240 11.30 -12.56 11.63
CA ALA A 240 11.44 -13.40 12.80
C ALA A 240 12.39 -14.59 12.54
N PRO A 241 13.31 -14.91 13.46
CA PRO A 241 14.12 -16.14 13.34
C PRO A 241 13.23 -17.38 13.59
N GLY A 242 13.49 -18.46 12.86
CA GLY A 242 12.76 -19.71 12.97
C GLY A 242 11.55 -19.77 12.04
N THR A 243 10.58 -20.62 12.36
CA THR A 243 9.42 -20.88 11.49
C THR A 243 8.17 -20.22 12.08
N SER A 244 7.56 -19.33 11.34
CA SER A 244 6.24 -18.76 11.65
C SER A 244 5.16 -19.44 10.81
N ARG A 245 3.93 -19.49 11.31
CA ARG A 245 2.76 -20.01 10.59
C ARG A 245 1.73 -18.91 10.40
N ILE A 246 1.34 -18.68 9.15
CA ILE A 246 0.36 -17.65 8.79
C ILE A 246 -0.85 -18.31 8.15
N HIS A 247 -2.01 -18.13 8.77
CA HIS A 247 -3.30 -18.64 8.28
C HIS A 247 -4.02 -17.59 7.46
N GLY A 248 -4.90 -18.01 6.54
CA GLY A 248 -5.69 -17.08 5.73
C GLY A 248 -4.93 -16.45 4.55
N ALA A 249 -3.84 -17.06 4.06
CA ALA A 249 -3.01 -16.51 2.97
C ALA A 249 -3.80 -16.18 1.67
N HIS A 250 -4.99 -16.76 1.47
CA HIS A 250 -5.87 -16.45 0.35
C HIS A 250 -6.32 -14.98 0.32
N HIS A 251 -6.39 -14.31 1.47
CA HIS A 251 -6.70 -12.88 1.54
C HIS A 251 -5.66 -12.02 0.82
N VAL A 252 -4.37 -12.37 0.95
CA VAL A 252 -3.26 -11.61 0.36
C VAL A 252 -3.25 -11.72 -1.17
N ARG A 253 -3.59 -12.90 -1.70
CA ARG A 253 -3.61 -13.16 -3.16
C ARG A 253 -4.64 -12.34 -3.93
N ARG A 254 -5.60 -11.71 -3.25
CA ARG A 254 -6.61 -10.84 -3.87
C ARG A 254 -6.02 -9.54 -4.42
N GLY A 255 -4.87 -9.09 -3.94
CA GLY A 255 -4.26 -7.83 -4.36
C GLY A 255 -2.74 -7.86 -4.54
N TYR A 256 -2.11 -9.01 -4.29
CA TYR A 256 -0.69 -9.22 -4.56
C TYR A 256 -0.50 -10.41 -5.47
N ALA A 257 -0.19 -10.15 -6.73
CA ALA A 257 0.04 -11.22 -7.70
C ALA A 257 1.34 -11.99 -7.35
N ASN A 258 1.21 -13.29 -7.13
CA ASN A 258 2.33 -14.21 -6.90
C ASN A 258 3.29 -13.76 -5.78
N ILE A 259 2.75 -13.23 -4.68
CA ILE A 259 3.55 -12.65 -3.59
C ILE A 259 4.55 -13.66 -3.00
N GLU A 260 4.15 -14.92 -2.84
CA GLU A 260 5.02 -15.96 -2.31
C GLU A 260 6.21 -16.26 -3.24
N GLU A 261 5.97 -16.26 -4.57
CA GLU A 261 7.02 -16.47 -5.56
C GLU A 261 7.99 -15.28 -5.58
N LYS A 262 7.47 -14.06 -5.49
CA LYS A 262 8.29 -12.85 -5.40
C LYS A 262 9.18 -12.88 -4.16
N PHE A 263 8.66 -13.24 -2.99
CA PHE A 263 9.47 -13.35 -1.78
C PHE A 263 10.48 -14.50 -1.87
N ARG A 264 10.13 -15.68 -2.44
CA ARG A 264 11.09 -16.74 -2.68
C ARG A 264 12.22 -16.30 -3.64
N GLY A 265 11.87 -15.52 -4.67
CA GLY A 265 12.85 -14.91 -5.59
C GLY A 265 13.81 -13.94 -4.90
N LEU A 266 13.39 -13.33 -3.78
CA LEU A 266 14.21 -12.48 -2.93
C LEU A 266 14.98 -13.27 -1.85
N GLY A 267 14.86 -14.60 -1.81
CA GLY A 267 15.57 -15.46 -0.87
C GLY A 267 14.78 -15.87 0.37
N ALA A 268 13.48 -15.56 0.45
CA ALA A 268 12.66 -16.00 1.56
C ALA A 268 12.30 -17.49 1.47
N GLU A 269 12.37 -18.19 2.60
CA GLU A 269 11.92 -19.58 2.72
C GLU A 269 10.43 -19.63 3.06
N LEU A 270 9.59 -19.89 2.07
CA LEU A 270 8.14 -19.94 2.18
C LEU A 270 7.59 -21.26 1.65
N THR A 271 6.78 -21.94 2.45
CA THR A 271 6.06 -23.16 2.06
C THR A 271 4.55 -22.94 2.22
N HIS A 272 3.81 -23.24 1.16
CA HIS A 272 2.35 -23.28 1.25
C HIS A 272 1.92 -24.64 1.77
N VAL A 273 1.15 -24.66 2.86
CA VAL A 273 0.52 -25.87 3.42
C VAL A 273 -0.98 -25.80 3.13
N SER A 274 -1.50 -26.78 2.39
CA SER A 274 -2.96 -26.91 2.20
C SER A 274 -3.61 -27.41 3.50
N GLU A 275 -4.81 -26.93 3.84
CA GLU A 275 -5.54 -27.33 5.04
C GLU A 275 -5.88 -28.84 5.07
N GLU A 276 -5.85 -29.54 3.93
CA GLU A 276 -6.03 -30.99 3.84
C GLU A 276 -4.85 -31.80 4.42
N GLY A 277 -3.72 -31.17 4.75
CA GLY A 277 -2.52 -31.83 5.30
C GLY A 277 -2.39 -31.81 6.83
N VAL A 278 -3.35 -31.26 7.58
CA VAL A 278 -3.29 -31.14 9.05
C VAL A 278 -4.08 -32.23 9.79
N ALA A 279 -4.73 -33.12 9.06
CA ALA A 279 -5.40 -34.31 9.65
C ALA A 279 -4.46 -35.52 9.58
N GLY A 280 -3.52 -35.60 10.52
CA GLY A 280 -2.57 -36.69 10.65
C GLY A 280 -1.84 -36.63 11.98
#